data_af91142b147b43be54fc39ac038efaa2
#
_entry.id   af91142b147b43be54fc39ac038efaa2
#
_cell.length_a   1.000
_cell.length_b   1.000
_cell.length_c   1.000
_cell.angle_alpha   90.00
_cell.angle_beta   90.00
_cell.angle_gamma   90.00
#
_symmetry.space_group_name_H-M   'P 1'
#
loop_
_entity.id
_entity.type
_entity.pdbx_description
1 polymer ?
#
loop_
_entity_poly.entity_id
_entity_poly.type
_entity_poly.pdbx_seq_one_letter_code
_entity_poly.pdbx_strand_id
1 'polypeptide(L)'
;MNTPIQDFLLQHASKKTTSFHMPGHKGSAFYKRFGHTPFLENMMDCDLTELPGADNLFQVGGIIKEAQDRYARLYGAKKSYFLVNSTSGGVIAAILASVPKGKKLIMARNCHKSVFNALVLGDIQPVYVYPDMIEEYGISGAVSPAQIDKLLSDNPDAEAVILSSPNYYGICSDAEKIADIVHKHGKILIIDEAHGAHLTFFNQYGIKGMPKSAGNSGADIVIMSIHKTLASYTQSAVLNVHSDRVDQRLIEDKLQCIQSTSPSYILMTSLDINASIIEEHGKQVFEEWAENVSYFYENAPKIEGLNVIDKMDGLDPTKLNFSFGGLGINGAELEKILYETYGIYIALHTGDVVMCLTGIGNTKSDVIKLTDALAEIAAERSAGKTAGKSERKAARVIIPKQAELFEIPAYKKRTPLSEAVGLICASSIIPYPPGIPLVCPGEKLDAETVEYIQTLRKRGEKVIGVSEQEEILTGV
;
A
#
# COMPACT_ATOMS: atom_id res chain seq x y z
N MET A 1 -33.82 11.07 11.01
CA MET A 1 -33.24 9.75 10.65
C MET A 1 -31.82 9.72 11.17
N ASN A 2 -31.35 8.62 11.74
CA ASN A 2 -29.96 8.50 12.18
C ASN A 2 -29.17 7.74 11.09
N THR A 3 -28.25 8.44 10.42
CA THR A 3 -27.43 7.91 9.32
C THR A 3 -25.94 8.12 9.65
N PRO A 4 -25.38 7.35 10.63
CA PRO A 4 -24.10 7.68 11.24
C PRO A 4 -22.93 7.77 10.24
N ILE A 5 -22.92 6.97 9.18
CA ILE A 5 -21.90 7.03 8.13
C ILE A 5 -22.05 8.29 7.29
N GLN A 6 -23.27 8.59 6.82
CA GLN A 6 -23.55 9.77 6.03
C GLN A 6 -23.24 11.05 6.82
N ASP A 7 -23.70 11.12 8.07
CA ASP A 7 -23.52 12.28 8.95
C ASP A 7 -22.02 12.54 9.18
N PHE A 8 -21.22 11.48 9.42
CA PHE A 8 -19.78 11.58 9.55
C PHE A 8 -19.11 12.10 8.26
N LEU A 9 -19.47 11.53 7.10
CA LEU A 9 -18.85 11.90 5.82
C LEU A 9 -19.16 13.36 5.44
N LEU A 10 -20.41 13.82 5.65
CA LEU A 10 -20.79 15.21 5.40
C LEU A 10 -20.07 16.17 6.34
N GLN A 11 -19.97 15.81 7.64
CA GLN A 11 -19.19 16.57 8.60
C GLN A 11 -17.71 16.64 8.23
N HIS A 12 -17.11 15.52 7.80
CA HIS A 12 -15.73 15.48 7.34
C HIS A 12 -15.53 16.39 6.12
N ALA A 13 -16.39 16.28 5.11
CA ALA A 13 -16.30 17.08 3.89
C ALA A 13 -16.40 18.59 4.16
N SER A 14 -17.16 19.00 5.20
CA SER A 14 -17.30 20.41 5.59
C SER A 14 -16.06 21.02 6.24
N LYS A 15 -15.14 20.20 6.80
CA LYS A 15 -14.00 20.66 7.60
C LYS A 15 -12.85 21.28 6.79
N LYS A 16 -12.87 21.22 5.46
CA LYS A 16 -11.79 21.72 4.57
C LYS A 16 -10.38 21.32 5.01
N THR A 17 -10.21 20.06 5.37
CA THR A 17 -8.92 19.51 5.81
C THR A 17 -7.99 19.27 4.63
N THR A 18 -6.68 19.31 4.89
CA THR A 18 -5.66 18.95 3.90
C THR A 18 -5.27 17.49 4.09
N SER A 19 -5.35 16.69 3.03
CA SER A 19 -5.11 15.25 3.10
C SER A 19 -3.82 14.86 2.40
N PHE A 20 -2.90 14.28 3.18
CA PHE A 20 -1.77 13.48 2.69
C PHE A 20 -2.01 11.99 2.95
N HIS A 21 -3.27 11.59 2.94
CA HIS A 21 -3.76 10.23 3.00
C HIS A 21 -4.48 9.89 1.69
N MET A 22 -4.75 8.63 1.39
CA MET A 22 -5.61 8.25 0.26
C MET A 22 -7.05 8.74 0.45
N PRO A 23 -7.81 8.95 -0.64
CA PRO A 23 -7.51 8.70 -2.03
C PRO A 23 -6.66 9.80 -2.71
N GLY A 24 -6.01 9.43 -3.84
CA GLY A 24 -5.09 10.31 -4.56
C GLY A 24 -5.71 11.57 -5.16
N HIS A 25 -7.00 11.53 -5.54
CA HIS A 25 -7.72 12.67 -6.15
C HIS A 25 -7.99 13.84 -5.18
N LYS A 26 -7.91 13.64 -3.88
CA LYS A 26 -8.11 14.66 -2.82
C LYS A 26 -9.45 15.41 -2.86
N GLY A 27 -10.45 14.88 -3.53
CA GLY A 27 -11.80 15.44 -3.57
C GLY A 27 -12.30 15.81 -4.96
N SER A 28 -13.50 16.39 -5.03
CA SER A 28 -14.20 16.65 -6.29
C SER A 28 -13.57 17.76 -7.16
N ALA A 29 -12.78 18.65 -6.55
CA ALA A 29 -12.14 19.76 -7.26
C ALA A 29 -11.25 19.31 -8.40
N PHE A 30 -10.53 18.20 -8.21
CA PHE A 30 -9.69 17.61 -9.24
C PHE A 30 -10.49 17.18 -10.48
N TYR A 31 -11.59 16.45 -10.28
CA TYR A 31 -12.43 16.03 -11.39
C TYR A 31 -13.12 17.20 -12.09
N LYS A 32 -13.58 18.20 -11.34
CA LYS A 32 -14.23 19.42 -11.88
C LYS A 32 -13.27 20.20 -12.77
N ARG A 33 -11.98 20.27 -12.41
CA ARG A 33 -10.93 20.91 -13.22
C ARG A 33 -10.86 20.34 -14.64
N PHE A 34 -11.14 19.03 -14.80
CA PHE A 34 -11.04 18.31 -16.07
C PHE A 34 -12.42 18.02 -16.70
N GLY A 35 -13.48 18.76 -16.31
CA GLY A 35 -14.76 18.72 -16.99
C GLY A 35 -15.73 17.60 -16.57
N HIS A 36 -15.41 16.81 -15.54
CA HIS A 36 -16.24 15.68 -15.11
C HIS A 36 -17.35 16.05 -14.12
N THR A 37 -17.71 17.35 -14.01
CA THR A 37 -18.83 17.83 -13.18
C THR A 37 -20.14 17.12 -13.49
N PRO A 38 -20.56 16.93 -14.78
CA PRO A 38 -21.83 16.26 -15.08
C PRO A 38 -21.94 14.85 -14.52
N PHE A 39 -20.85 14.07 -14.55
CA PHE A 39 -20.86 12.73 -13.96
C PHE A 39 -20.99 12.78 -12.43
N LEU A 40 -20.29 13.70 -11.76
CA LEU A 40 -20.35 13.84 -10.31
C LEU A 40 -21.76 14.25 -9.83
N GLU A 41 -22.45 15.08 -10.57
CA GLU A 41 -23.81 15.56 -10.23
C GLU A 41 -24.88 14.50 -10.47
N ASN A 42 -24.67 13.58 -11.42
CA ASN A 42 -25.62 12.52 -11.79
C ASN A 42 -25.17 11.13 -11.33
N MET A 43 -24.23 11.03 -10.38
CA MET A 43 -23.60 9.77 -9.99
C MET A 43 -24.62 8.71 -9.55
N MET A 44 -25.66 9.10 -8.82
CA MET A 44 -26.67 8.16 -8.33
C MET A 44 -27.55 7.61 -9.45
N ASP A 45 -27.81 8.40 -10.49
CA ASP A 45 -28.57 7.97 -11.67
C ASP A 45 -27.70 7.10 -12.62
N CYS A 46 -26.38 7.10 -12.42
CA CYS A 46 -25.42 6.25 -13.13
C CYS A 46 -25.09 4.95 -12.38
N ASP A 47 -25.64 4.71 -11.19
CA ASP A 47 -25.40 3.47 -10.42
C ASP A 47 -26.30 2.36 -10.96
N LEU A 48 -25.72 1.52 -11.80
CA LEU A 48 -26.40 0.44 -12.52
C LEU A 48 -25.55 -0.85 -12.48
N THR A 49 -26.14 -1.93 -12.97
CA THR A 49 -25.46 -3.21 -13.23
C THR A 49 -25.42 -3.53 -14.73
N GLU A 50 -25.28 -4.79 -15.12
CA GLU A 50 -25.23 -5.25 -16.49
C GLU A 50 -26.58 -5.00 -17.20
N LEU A 51 -26.61 -3.97 -18.04
CA LEU A 51 -27.71 -3.64 -18.94
C LEU A 51 -27.25 -3.84 -20.41
N PRO A 52 -28.18 -3.96 -21.37
CA PRO A 52 -27.82 -3.96 -22.78
C PRO A 52 -26.96 -2.74 -23.16
N GLY A 53 -25.73 -2.99 -23.61
CA GLY A 53 -24.74 -1.95 -23.94
C GLY A 53 -23.77 -1.58 -22.80
N ALA A 54 -24.00 -2.05 -21.57
CA ALA A 54 -23.13 -1.76 -20.43
C ALA A 54 -21.90 -2.69 -20.31
N ASP A 55 -21.85 -3.78 -21.12
CA ASP A 55 -20.82 -4.81 -21.08
C ASP A 55 -20.89 -5.69 -19.80
N ASN A 56 -19.99 -6.66 -19.64
CA ASN A 56 -19.88 -7.51 -18.46
C ASN A 56 -18.40 -7.68 -18.07
N LEU A 57 -18.06 -7.43 -16.79
CA LEU A 57 -16.68 -7.43 -16.32
C LEU A 57 -15.97 -8.78 -16.48
N PHE A 58 -16.69 -9.90 -16.48
CA PHE A 58 -16.13 -11.24 -16.61
C PHE A 58 -16.15 -11.79 -18.03
N GLN A 59 -16.83 -11.09 -18.94
CA GLN A 59 -16.91 -11.45 -20.36
C GLN A 59 -16.87 -10.17 -21.21
N VAL A 60 -15.80 -9.40 -21.05
CA VAL A 60 -15.65 -8.09 -21.65
C VAL A 60 -15.64 -8.15 -23.19
N GLY A 61 -16.44 -7.31 -23.82
CA GLY A 61 -16.56 -7.23 -25.28
C GLY A 61 -16.95 -5.85 -25.79
N GLY A 62 -17.27 -4.94 -24.89
CA GLY A 62 -17.76 -3.57 -25.14
C GLY A 62 -16.94 -2.49 -24.44
N ILE A 63 -17.66 -1.58 -23.75
CA ILE A 63 -17.07 -0.38 -23.11
C ILE A 63 -16.06 -0.70 -22.01
N ILE A 64 -16.28 -1.78 -21.26
CA ILE A 64 -15.31 -2.19 -20.22
C ILE A 64 -14.03 -2.69 -20.88
N LYS A 65 -14.16 -3.47 -21.97
CA LYS A 65 -12.99 -3.93 -22.73
C LYS A 65 -12.19 -2.73 -23.27
N GLU A 66 -12.87 -1.75 -23.87
CA GLU A 66 -12.20 -0.56 -24.39
C GLU A 66 -11.45 0.20 -23.30
N ALA A 67 -12.04 0.37 -22.12
CA ALA A 67 -11.40 1.01 -20.99
C ALA A 67 -10.22 0.19 -20.44
N GLN A 68 -10.31 -1.15 -20.37
CA GLN A 68 -9.21 -2.01 -19.99
C GLN A 68 -8.07 -2.00 -21.02
N ASP A 69 -8.38 -2.02 -22.32
CA ASP A 69 -7.38 -1.90 -23.40
C ASP A 69 -6.65 -0.55 -23.35
N ARG A 70 -7.33 0.53 -22.93
CA ARG A 70 -6.73 1.84 -22.65
C ARG A 70 -5.68 1.73 -21.52
N TYR A 71 -6.01 1.09 -20.42
CA TYR A 71 -5.07 0.84 -19.33
C TYR A 71 -3.88 -0.01 -19.77
N ALA A 72 -4.11 -1.06 -20.56
CA ALA A 72 -3.03 -1.88 -21.10
C ALA A 72 -2.03 -1.03 -21.91
N ARG A 73 -2.52 -0.10 -22.75
CA ARG A 73 -1.66 0.82 -23.51
C ARG A 73 -0.92 1.80 -22.59
N LEU A 74 -1.60 2.40 -21.62
CA LEU A 74 -1.02 3.37 -20.69
C LEU A 74 0.13 2.77 -19.87
N TYR A 75 -0.01 1.53 -19.43
CA TYR A 75 1.00 0.83 -18.62
C TYR A 75 1.96 -0.07 -19.40
N GLY A 76 1.82 -0.13 -20.74
CA GLY A 76 2.63 -1.04 -21.57
C GLY A 76 2.41 -2.52 -21.25
N ALA A 77 1.24 -2.88 -20.77
CA ALA A 77 0.85 -4.24 -20.43
C ALA A 77 0.25 -4.96 -21.66
N LYS A 78 0.34 -6.29 -21.69
CA LYS A 78 -0.36 -7.13 -22.68
C LYS A 78 -1.86 -7.17 -22.44
N LYS A 79 -2.26 -7.15 -21.17
CA LYS A 79 -3.65 -7.09 -20.74
C LYS A 79 -3.78 -6.43 -19.39
N SER A 80 -4.84 -5.67 -19.21
CA SER A 80 -5.23 -5.04 -17.95
C SER A 80 -6.61 -5.51 -17.52
N TYR A 81 -6.79 -5.75 -16.24
CA TYR A 81 -8.07 -6.14 -15.64
C TYR A 81 -8.49 -5.13 -14.59
N PHE A 82 -9.71 -4.63 -14.67
CA PHE A 82 -10.28 -3.78 -13.63
C PHE A 82 -10.61 -4.58 -12.39
N LEU A 83 -10.26 -4.01 -11.24
CA LEU A 83 -10.50 -4.58 -9.93
C LEU A 83 -11.43 -3.66 -9.14
N VAL A 84 -12.64 -4.12 -8.86
CA VAL A 84 -13.62 -3.45 -8.00
C VAL A 84 -13.56 -3.94 -6.56
N ASN A 85 -12.65 -4.88 -6.29
CA ASN A 85 -12.38 -5.43 -4.95
C ASN A 85 -10.95 -5.11 -4.48
N SER A 86 -10.42 -3.95 -4.90
CA SER A 86 -9.08 -3.44 -4.56
C SER A 86 -7.95 -4.35 -5.08
N THR A 87 -6.71 -3.88 -4.93
CA THR A 87 -5.51 -4.73 -5.12
C THR A 87 -5.54 -5.98 -4.25
N SER A 88 -6.24 -5.97 -3.13
CA SER A 88 -6.37 -7.17 -2.29
C SER A 88 -6.96 -8.35 -3.06
N GLY A 89 -8.02 -8.12 -3.84
CA GLY A 89 -8.59 -9.15 -4.72
C GLY A 89 -7.63 -9.55 -5.86
N GLY A 90 -6.98 -8.56 -6.48
CA GLY A 90 -6.01 -8.80 -7.55
C GLY A 90 -4.79 -9.60 -7.11
N VAL A 91 -4.24 -9.32 -5.94
CA VAL A 91 -3.11 -10.06 -5.34
C VAL A 91 -3.49 -11.50 -5.06
N ILE A 92 -4.67 -11.73 -4.46
CA ILE A 92 -5.16 -13.09 -4.22
C ILE A 92 -5.34 -13.84 -5.55
N ALA A 93 -5.98 -13.21 -6.54
CA ALA A 93 -6.18 -13.81 -7.86
C ALA A 93 -4.85 -14.17 -8.56
N ALA A 94 -3.88 -13.22 -8.55
CA ALA A 94 -2.57 -13.41 -9.16
C ALA A 94 -1.81 -14.59 -8.51
N ILE A 95 -1.81 -14.69 -7.19
CA ILE A 95 -1.14 -15.78 -6.48
C ILE A 95 -1.82 -17.12 -6.77
N LEU A 96 -3.15 -17.19 -6.64
CA LEU A 96 -3.90 -18.44 -6.87
C LEU A 96 -3.84 -18.92 -8.34
N ALA A 97 -3.63 -18.00 -9.29
CA ALA A 97 -3.43 -18.34 -10.70
C ALA A 97 -2.00 -18.82 -11.00
N SER A 98 -1.02 -18.34 -10.24
CA SER A 98 0.41 -18.62 -10.49
C SER A 98 0.97 -19.76 -9.66
N VAL A 99 0.35 -20.09 -8.51
CA VAL A 99 0.87 -21.07 -7.55
C VAL A 99 -0.18 -22.13 -7.28
N PRO A 100 0.00 -23.36 -7.77
CA PRO A 100 -0.91 -24.48 -7.49
C PRO A 100 -0.95 -24.85 -6.01
N LYS A 101 -2.08 -25.43 -5.59
CA LYS A 101 -2.29 -25.94 -4.23
C LYS A 101 -1.12 -26.84 -3.78
N GLY A 102 -0.66 -26.64 -2.54
CA GLY A 102 0.43 -27.41 -1.92
C GLY A 102 1.83 -27.04 -2.42
N LYS A 103 1.95 -26.10 -3.35
CA LYS A 103 3.23 -25.58 -3.85
C LYS A 103 3.72 -24.39 -3.02
N LYS A 104 4.97 -23.97 -3.30
CA LYS A 104 5.63 -22.88 -2.56
C LYS A 104 5.55 -21.54 -3.29
N LEU A 105 5.42 -20.47 -2.50
CA LEU A 105 5.53 -19.08 -2.92
C LEU A 105 6.68 -18.42 -2.14
N ILE A 106 7.68 -17.88 -2.84
CA ILE A 106 8.66 -16.99 -2.21
C ILE A 106 8.02 -15.61 -2.08
N MET A 107 7.97 -15.06 -0.86
CA MET A 107 7.30 -13.79 -0.60
C MET A 107 8.04 -12.92 0.41
N ALA A 108 8.02 -11.60 0.20
CA ALA A 108 8.57 -10.68 1.16
C ALA A 108 7.74 -10.69 2.47
N ARG A 109 8.42 -10.77 3.63
CA ARG A 109 7.74 -10.87 4.94
C ARG A 109 6.97 -9.60 5.30
N ASN A 110 7.29 -8.47 4.65
CA ASN A 110 6.57 -7.20 4.78
C ASN A 110 5.45 -6.99 3.75
N CYS A 111 5.01 -8.04 3.06
CA CYS A 111 3.86 -7.98 2.16
C CYS A 111 2.57 -7.62 2.90
N HIS A 112 1.63 -7.06 2.15
CA HIS A 112 0.28 -6.78 2.65
C HIS A 112 -0.46 -8.07 3.02
N LYS A 113 -1.38 -8.01 4.00
CA LYS A 113 -2.18 -9.14 4.48
C LYS A 113 -2.88 -9.95 3.38
N SER A 114 -3.17 -9.37 2.21
CA SER A 114 -3.78 -10.09 1.09
C SER A 114 -2.93 -11.24 0.56
N VAL A 115 -1.60 -11.12 0.61
CA VAL A 115 -0.68 -12.21 0.24
C VAL A 115 -0.85 -13.38 1.21
N PHE A 116 -0.88 -13.12 2.51
CA PHE A 116 -1.10 -14.15 3.53
C PHE A 116 -2.50 -14.79 3.44
N ASN A 117 -3.52 -14.00 3.07
CA ASN A 117 -4.85 -14.54 2.80
C ASN A 117 -4.84 -15.51 1.61
N ALA A 118 -4.06 -15.22 0.56
CA ALA A 118 -3.91 -16.12 -0.58
C ALA A 118 -3.27 -17.45 -0.20
N LEU A 119 -2.28 -17.44 0.74
CA LEU A 119 -1.68 -18.68 1.26
C LEU A 119 -2.74 -19.59 1.90
N VAL A 120 -3.59 -18.99 2.75
CA VAL A 120 -4.67 -19.73 3.44
C VAL A 120 -5.70 -20.27 2.47
N LEU A 121 -6.13 -19.45 1.49
CA LEU A 121 -7.14 -19.84 0.49
C LEU A 121 -6.64 -20.87 -0.50
N GLY A 122 -5.36 -20.80 -0.87
CA GLY A 122 -4.73 -21.68 -1.86
C GLY A 122 -4.01 -22.89 -1.26
N ASP A 123 -3.94 -23.03 0.06
CA ASP A 123 -3.10 -24.03 0.74
C ASP A 123 -1.66 -23.99 0.20
N ILE A 124 -1.09 -22.77 0.16
CA ILE A 124 0.23 -22.47 -0.42
C ILE A 124 1.24 -22.33 0.72
N GLN A 125 2.41 -22.93 0.54
CA GLN A 125 3.50 -22.88 1.51
C GLN A 125 4.36 -21.62 1.29
N PRO A 126 4.52 -20.72 2.29
CA PRO A 126 5.38 -19.57 2.17
C PRO A 126 6.86 -19.93 2.33
N VAL A 127 7.70 -19.26 1.56
CA VAL A 127 9.14 -19.14 1.78
C VAL A 127 9.44 -17.66 1.93
N TYR A 128 9.82 -17.22 3.14
CA TYR A 128 9.98 -15.81 3.42
C TYR A 128 11.34 -15.27 2.99
N VAL A 129 11.32 -14.12 2.29
CA VAL A 129 12.46 -13.22 2.16
C VAL A 129 12.25 -12.01 3.05
N TYR A 130 13.26 -11.66 3.84
CA TYR A 130 13.20 -10.51 4.75
C TYR A 130 13.84 -9.30 4.07
N PRO A 131 13.11 -8.17 3.98
CA PRO A 131 13.69 -6.94 3.46
C PRO A 131 14.82 -6.47 4.39
N ASP A 132 15.77 -5.75 3.83
CA ASP A 132 16.79 -5.08 4.61
C ASP A 132 16.14 -4.06 5.57
N MET A 133 16.79 -3.80 6.70
CA MET A 133 16.30 -2.85 7.68
C MET A 133 17.08 -1.56 7.62
N ILE A 134 16.37 -0.45 7.65
CA ILE A 134 16.95 0.87 7.81
C ILE A 134 16.91 1.19 9.31
N GLU A 135 17.95 0.71 10.01
CA GLU A 135 18.03 0.71 11.47
C GLU A 135 17.86 2.12 12.08
N GLU A 136 18.38 3.15 11.40
CA GLU A 136 18.28 4.55 11.83
C GLU A 136 16.82 4.98 12.02
N TYR A 137 15.92 4.48 11.17
CA TYR A 137 14.50 4.87 11.18
C TYR A 137 13.56 3.77 11.68
N GLY A 138 14.08 2.55 11.85
CA GLY A 138 13.28 1.39 12.25
C GLY A 138 12.23 0.98 11.19
N ILE A 139 12.50 1.21 9.90
CA ILE A 139 11.60 0.90 8.80
C ILE A 139 12.18 -0.14 7.85
N SER A 140 11.30 -0.85 7.14
CA SER A 140 11.71 -1.81 6.12
C SER A 140 12.28 -1.11 4.89
N GLY A 141 13.43 -1.58 4.42
CA GLY A 141 14.05 -1.18 3.16
C GLY A 141 13.62 -2.07 1.98
N ALA A 142 14.55 -2.24 1.03
CA ALA A 142 14.38 -3.05 -0.16
C ALA A 142 14.61 -4.55 0.11
N VAL A 143 14.13 -5.40 -0.79
CA VAL A 143 14.47 -6.83 -0.83
C VAL A 143 15.71 -7.02 -1.69
N SER A 144 16.70 -7.77 -1.17
CA SER A 144 17.95 -8.05 -1.87
C SER A 144 17.75 -9.07 -3.00
N PRO A 145 18.19 -8.76 -4.26
CA PRO A 145 18.19 -9.73 -5.35
C PRO A 145 18.98 -11.01 -5.03
N ALA A 146 20.10 -10.91 -4.29
CA ALA A 146 20.90 -12.06 -3.92
C ALA A 146 20.19 -13.02 -2.95
N GLN A 147 19.33 -12.48 -2.06
CA GLN A 147 18.49 -13.33 -1.21
C GLN A 147 17.45 -14.09 -2.03
N ILE A 148 16.84 -13.46 -3.05
CA ILE A 148 15.89 -14.12 -3.96
C ILE A 148 16.56 -15.26 -4.73
N ASP A 149 17.75 -15.04 -5.29
CA ASP A 149 18.50 -16.06 -6.03
C ASP A 149 18.82 -17.28 -5.15
N LYS A 150 19.28 -17.03 -3.92
CA LYS A 150 19.53 -18.07 -2.93
C LYS A 150 18.25 -18.87 -2.62
N LEU A 151 17.15 -18.19 -2.32
CA LEU A 151 15.90 -18.85 -1.95
C LEU A 151 15.31 -19.67 -3.11
N LEU A 152 15.42 -19.19 -4.35
CA LEU A 152 15.02 -19.97 -5.54
C LEU A 152 15.89 -21.20 -5.76
N SER A 153 17.19 -21.09 -5.51
CA SER A 153 18.12 -22.23 -5.57
C SER A 153 17.83 -23.27 -4.49
N ASP A 154 17.53 -22.82 -3.27
CA ASP A 154 17.22 -23.71 -2.14
C ASP A 154 15.79 -24.30 -2.23
N ASN A 155 14.88 -23.69 -3.01
CA ASN A 155 13.49 -24.10 -3.18
C ASN A 155 13.11 -24.17 -4.67
N PRO A 156 13.62 -25.13 -5.45
CA PRO A 156 13.35 -25.25 -6.88
C PRO A 156 11.87 -25.57 -7.20
N ASP A 157 11.11 -26.04 -6.21
CA ASP A 157 9.69 -26.30 -6.23
C ASP A 157 8.80 -25.09 -5.95
N ALA A 158 9.38 -23.91 -5.66
CA ALA A 158 8.65 -22.66 -5.63
C ALA A 158 8.18 -22.27 -7.05
N GLU A 159 6.95 -21.79 -7.20
CA GLU A 159 6.36 -21.51 -8.50
C GLU A 159 6.41 -20.02 -8.87
N ALA A 160 6.40 -19.13 -7.86
CA ALA A 160 6.44 -17.71 -8.06
C ALA A 160 7.17 -16.97 -6.94
N VAL A 161 7.52 -15.71 -7.22
CA VAL A 161 8.02 -14.74 -6.25
C VAL A 161 7.05 -13.58 -6.18
N ILE A 162 6.71 -13.08 -4.96
CA ILE A 162 5.93 -11.86 -4.78
C ILE A 162 6.60 -10.88 -3.80
N LEU A 163 6.63 -9.62 -4.18
CA LEU A 163 7.16 -8.50 -3.41
C LEU A 163 6.19 -7.32 -3.44
N SER A 164 6.22 -6.47 -2.39
CA SER A 164 5.62 -5.12 -2.45
C SER A 164 6.70 -4.11 -2.83
N SER A 165 6.55 -3.45 -3.98
CA SER A 165 7.50 -2.45 -4.48
C SER A 165 6.76 -1.38 -5.29
N PRO A 166 6.73 -0.10 -4.83
CA PRO A 166 7.30 0.39 -3.56
C PRO A 166 6.66 -0.24 -2.31
N ASN A 167 7.43 -0.30 -1.23
CA ASN A 167 6.86 -0.59 0.07
C ASN A 167 6.07 0.61 0.62
N TYR A 168 5.53 0.53 1.85
CA TYR A 168 4.73 1.59 2.44
C TYR A 168 5.45 2.93 2.58
N TYR A 169 6.78 2.92 2.76
CA TYR A 169 7.61 4.13 2.89
C TYR A 169 8.09 4.66 1.55
N GLY A 170 7.74 4.02 0.44
CA GLY A 170 8.13 4.41 -0.90
C GLY A 170 9.42 3.78 -1.41
N ILE A 171 10.00 2.81 -0.70
CA ILE A 171 11.26 2.20 -1.09
C ILE A 171 10.98 1.07 -2.08
N CYS A 172 11.55 1.17 -3.28
CA CYS A 172 11.49 0.18 -4.33
C CYS A 172 12.66 -0.80 -4.23
N SER A 173 12.39 -2.08 -4.45
CA SER A 173 13.41 -3.08 -4.71
C SER A 173 13.91 -2.99 -6.16
N ASP A 174 15.10 -3.50 -6.45
CA ASP A 174 15.63 -3.59 -7.83
C ASP A 174 14.85 -4.66 -8.62
N ALA A 175 13.66 -4.27 -9.07
CA ALA A 175 12.74 -5.18 -9.75
C ALA A 175 13.32 -5.75 -11.06
N GLU A 176 14.21 -4.99 -11.74
CA GLU A 176 14.86 -5.45 -12.98
C GLU A 176 15.81 -6.63 -12.72
N LYS A 177 16.71 -6.49 -11.73
CA LYS A 177 17.58 -7.61 -11.35
C LYS A 177 16.80 -8.79 -10.77
N ILE A 178 15.77 -8.53 -9.99
CA ILE A 178 14.93 -9.60 -9.43
C ILE A 178 14.20 -10.33 -10.55
N ALA A 179 13.65 -9.63 -11.55
CA ALA A 179 13.01 -10.25 -12.71
C ALA A 179 13.98 -11.15 -13.48
N ASP A 180 15.20 -10.67 -13.77
CA ASP A 180 16.23 -11.46 -14.43
C ASP A 180 16.54 -12.77 -13.67
N ILE A 181 16.65 -12.69 -12.35
CA ILE A 181 16.90 -13.85 -11.49
C ILE A 181 15.72 -14.81 -11.52
N VAL A 182 14.51 -14.33 -11.28
CA VAL A 182 13.28 -15.14 -11.24
C VAL A 182 13.08 -15.86 -12.58
N HIS A 183 13.30 -15.16 -13.69
CA HIS A 183 13.17 -15.72 -15.03
C HIS A 183 14.26 -16.77 -15.36
N LYS A 184 15.50 -16.61 -14.88
CA LYS A 184 16.54 -17.63 -15.01
C LYS A 184 16.15 -18.95 -14.34
N HIS A 185 15.42 -18.87 -13.22
CA HIS A 185 14.86 -20.05 -12.56
C HIS A 185 13.53 -20.53 -13.18
N GLY A 186 13.04 -19.89 -14.27
CA GLY A 186 11.81 -20.26 -14.97
C GLY A 186 10.53 -19.97 -14.18
N LYS A 187 10.57 -19.03 -13.23
CA LYS A 187 9.47 -18.71 -12.32
C LYS A 187 8.78 -17.40 -12.72
N ILE A 188 7.63 -17.10 -12.06
CA ILE A 188 6.80 -15.92 -12.28
C ILE A 188 7.14 -14.86 -11.22
N LEU A 189 7.33 -13.60 -11.64
CA LEU A 189 7.47 -12.47 -10.74
C LEU A 189 6.16 -11.66 -10.65
N ILE A 190 5.60 -11.59 -9.45
CA ILE A 190 4.42 -10.80 -9.11
C ILE A 190 4.88 -9.60 -8.28
N ILE A 191 4.49 -8.38 -8.66
CA ILE A 191 4.76 -7.18 -7.87
C ILE A 191 3.45 -6.54 -7.43
N ASP A 192 3.27 -6.45 -6.11
CA ASP A 192 2.28 -5.59 -5.51
C ASP A 192 2.80 -4.13 -5.53
N GLU A 193 2.43 -3.42 -6.60
CA GLU A 193 2.75 -2.00 -6.83
C GLU A 193 1.57 -1.09 -6.39
N ALA A 194 0.83 -1.48 -5.34
CA ALA A 194 -0.32 -0.73 -4.85
C ALA A 194 0.02 0.73 -4.48
N HIS A 195 1.26 1.00 -4.13
CA HIS A 195 1.75 2.34 -3.79
C HIS A 195 2.51 3.04 -4.92
N GLY A 196 2.64 2.43 -6.10
CA GLY A 196 3.48 2.90 -7.20
C GLY A 196 2.77 3.15 -8.53
N ALA A 197 1.43 3.16 -8.58
CA ALA A 197 0.67 3.33 -9.83
C ALA A 197 1.06 4.56 -10.67
N HIS A 198 1.63 5.58 -10.07
CA HIS A 198 2.08 6.83 -10.70
C HIS A 198 3.47 6.72 -11.34
N LEU A 199 4.31 5.76 -10.92
CA LEU A 199 5.71 5.68 -11.33
C LEU A 199 5.87 5.52 -12.84
N THR A 200 5.01 4.73 -13.49
CA THR A 200 4.98 4.56 -14.95
C THR A 200 4.91 5.91 -15.65
N PHE A 201 4.06 6.82 -15.20
CA PHE A 201 3.82 8.10 -15.87
C PHE A 201 4.95 9.10 -15.61
N PHE A 202 5.48 9.16 -14.39
CA PHE A 202 6.68 9.96 -14.11
C PHE A 202 7.84 9.55 -15.03
N ASN A 203 8.04 8.24 -15.22
CA ASN A 203 9.07 7.73 -16.13
C ASN A 203 8.76 8.08 -17.60
N GLN A 204 7.51 7.91 -18.06
CA GLN A 204 7.09 8.23 -19.44
C GLN A 204 7.25 9.70 -19.79
N TYR A 205 6.97 10.61 -18.84
CA TYR A 205 7.13 12.06 -19.05
C TYR A 205 8.56 12.55 -18.81
N GLY A 206 9.51 11.66 -18.50
CA GLY A 206 10.92 11.97 -18.33
C GLY A 206 11.23 12.77 -17.06
N ILE A 207 10.34 12.74 -16.05
CA ILE A 207 10.55 13.41 -14.77
C ILE A 207 11.58 12.62 -13.96
N LYS A 208 12.70 13.27 -13.67
CA LYS A 208 13.86 12.64 -13.02
C LYS A 208 13.65 12.43 -11.52
N GLY A 209 14.43 11.51 -10.93
CA GLY A 209 14.43 11.26 -9.48
C GLY A 209 13.38 10.26 -9.01
N MET A 210 12.64 9.66 -9.94
CA MET A 210 11.65 8.63 -9.63
C MET A 210 12.20 7.22 -9.89
N PRO A 211 11.87 6.23 -9.04
CA PRO A 211 12.17 4.83 -9.33
C PRO A 211 11.49 4.35 -10.62
N LYS A 212 12.00 3.27 -11.21
CA LYS A 212 11.30 2.59 -12.31
C LYS A 212 10.07 1.87 -11.80
N SER A 213 8.97 1.92 -12.57
CA SER A 213 7.80 1.05 -12.36
C SER A 213 8.15 -0.43 -12.58
N ALA A 214 7.51 -1.30 -11.83
CA ALA A 214 7.75 -2.74 -11.90
C ALA A 214 7.40 -3.34 -13.27
N GLY A 215 6.35 -2.85 -13.93
CA GLY A 215 5.98 -3.28 -15.29
C GLY A 215 7.09 -3.00 -16.32
N ASN A 216 7.75 -1.85 -16.20
CA ASN A 216 8.89 -1.46 -17.05
C ASN A 216 10.20 -2.15 -16.65
N SER A 217 10.19 -2.91 -15.55
CA SER A 217 11.35 -3.62 -14.98
C SER A 217 11.27 -5.14 -15.14
N GLY A 218 10.34 -5.63 -15.98
CA GLY A 218 10.25 -7.05 -16.32
C GLY A 218 9.37 -7.91 -15.40
N ALA A 219 8.61 -7.34 -14.47
CA ALA A 219 7.63 -8.09 -13.70
C ALA A 219 6.56 -8.72 -14.62
N ASP A 220 6.13 -9.95 -14.32
CA ASP A 220 5.12 -10.65 -15.13
C ASP A 220 3.71 -10.18 -14.83
N ILE A 221 3.40 -9.98 -13.54
CA ILE A 221 2.12 -9.46 -13.06
C ILE A 221 2.38 -8.28 -12.13
N VAL A 222 1.70 -7.17 -12.37
CA VAL A 222 1.76 -5.96 -11.53
C VAL A 222 0.36 -5.57 -11.11
N ILE A 223 0.13 -5.42 -9.79
CA ILE A 223 -1.16 -5.04 -9.23
C ILE A 223 -1.05 -3.65 -8.61
N MET A 224 -1.92 -2.72 -9.04
CA MET A 224 -1.85 -1.30 -8.71
C MET A 224 -3.14 -0.79 -8.09
N SER A 225 -3.05 -0.15 -6.93
CA SER A 225 -4.17 0.63 -6.37
C SER A 225 -4.19 2.01 -7.03
N ILE A 226 -4.99 2.16 -8.06
CA ILE A 226 -5.09 3.45 -8.77
C ILE A 226 -5.56 4.55 -7.82
N HIS A 227 -6.49 4.22 -6.91
CA HIS A 227 -7.05 5.17 -5.96
C HIS A 227 -6.07 5.73 -4.92
N LYS A 228 -4.91 5.09 -4.68
CA LYS A 228 -4.00 5.58 -3.63
C LYS A 228 -3.28 6.85 -4.04
N THR A 229 -2.81 6.92 -5.28
CA THR A 229 -1.96 8.00 -5.76
C THR A 229 -2.52 8.74 -6.97
N LEU A 230 -3.40 8.09 -7.73
CA LEU A 230 -4.03 8.64 -8.94
C LEU A 230 -5.51 8.97 -8.71
N ALA A 231 -6.20 9.38 -9.80
CA ALA A 231 -7.56 9.89 -9.74
C ALA A 231 -8.62 8.81 -9.96
N SER A 232 -8.73 7.86 -9.03
CA SER A 232 -9.88 6.95 -9.03
C SER A 232 -10.48 6.82 -7.63
N TYR A 233 -11.68 6.28 -7.52
CA TYR A 233 -12.36 6.17 -6.23
C TYR A 233 -11.76 5.04 -5.39
N THR A 234 -11.84 5.21 -4.07
CA THR A 234 -11.39 4.19 -3.11
C THR A 234 -11.91 2.80 -3.50
N GLN A 235 -11.06 1.78 -3.38
CA GLN A 235 -11.32 0.39 -3.75
C GLN A 235 -11.02 0.04 -5.22
N SER A 236 -11.02 0.99 -6.15
CA SER A 236 -10.67 0.73 -7.55
C SER A 236 -9.17 0.47 -7.74
N ALA A 237 -8.85 -0.53 -8.53
CA ALA A 237 -7.49 -0.97 -8.80
C ALA A 237 -7.38 -1.64 -10.18
N VAL A 238 -6.16 -1.96 -10.61
CA VAL A 238 -5.89 -2.64 -11.87
C VAL A 238 -4.85 -3.75 -11.66
N LEU A 239 -5.05 -4.90 -12.31
CA LEU A 239 -4.07 -5.95 -12.47
C LEU A 239 -3.57 -5.93 -13.92
N ASN A 240 -2.27 -5.77 -14.10
CA ASN A 240 -1.60 -5.74 -15.39
C ASN A 240 -0.79 -7.03 -15.60
N VAL A 241 -0.96 -7.69 -16.74
CA VAL A 241 -0.15 -8.82 -17.20
C VAL A 241 0.80 -8.31 -18.27
N HIS A 242 2.11 -8.45 -18.03
CA HIS A 242 3.16 -7.95 -18.92
C HIS A 242 3.84 -9.03 -19.76
N SER A 243 3.72 -10.32 -19.40
CA SER A 243 4.44 -11.39 -20.08
C SER A 243 3.54 -12.55 -20.51
N ASP A 244 4.04 -13.38 -21.46
CA ASP A 244 3.38 -14.61 -21.90
C ASP A 244 3.67 -15.81 -20.98
N ARG A 245 4.42 -15.60 -19.89
CA ARG A 245 4.66 -16.63 -18.84
C ARG A 245 3.40 -16.92 -18.04
N VAL A 246 2.45 -15.97 -18.04
CA VAL A 246 1.21 -16.02 -17.27
C VAL A 246 0.07 -16.48 -18.17
N ASP A 247 -0.61 -17.56 -17.77
CA ASP A 247 -1.86 -17.95 -18.41
C ASP A 247 -2.99 -17.00 -17.98
N GLN A 248 -3.42 -16.13 -18.89
CA GLN A 248 -4.46 -15.13 -18.65
C GLN A 248 -5.80 -15.78 -18.27
N ARG A 249 -6.09 -17.00 -18.76
CA ARG A 249 -7.35 -17.70 -18.44
C ARG A 249 -7.40 -18.08 -16.96
N LEU A 250 -6.24 -18.47 -16.38
CA LEU A 250 -6.18 -18.74 -14.93
C LEU A 250 -6.41 -17.46 -14.11
N ILE A 251 -5.89 -16.31 -14.54
CA ILE A 251 -6.17 -15.01 -13.91
C ILE A 251 -7.67 -14.71 -13.97
N GLU A 252 -8.29 -14.86 -15.14
CA GLU A 252 -9.72 -14.60 -15.35
C GLU A 252 -10.59 -15.51 -14.49
N ASP A 253 -10.27 -16.81 -14.40
CA ASP A 253 -10.96 -17.77 -13.53
C ASP A 253 -10.90 -17.33 -12.04
N LYS A 254 -9.73 -16.91 -11.56
CA LYS A 254 -9.57 -16.47 -10.16
C LYS A 254 -10.24 -15.12 -9.89
N LEU A 255 -10.23 -14.21 -10.86
CA LEU A 255 -10.95 -12.95 -10.74
C LEU A 255 -12.47 -13.15 -10.61
N GLN A 256 -13.05 -14.10 -11.37
CA GLN A 256 -14.46 -14.47 -11.23
C GLN A 256 -14.80 -15.04 -9.84
N CYS A 257 -13.88 -15.78 -9.23
CA CYS A 257 -14.10 -16.32 -7.87
C CYS A 257 -14.04 -15.24 -6.78
N ILE A 258 -13.32 -14.14 -7.02
CA ILE A 258 -12.98 -13.16 -5.97
C ILE A 258 -13.82 -11.89 -6.08
N GLN A 259 -14.15 -11.46 -7.28
CA GLN A 259 -14.92 -10.26 -7.51
C GLN A 259 -16.43 -10.52 -7.52
N SER A 260 -17.24 -9.48 -7.20
CA SER A 260 -18.69 -9.53 -7.24
C SER A 260 -19.20 -9.74 -8.68
N THR A 261 -20.27 -10.51 -8.82
CA THR A 261 -21.01 -10.64 -10.08
C THR A 261 -21.80 -9.37 -10.46
N SER A 262 -21.97 -8.44 -9.50
CA SER A 262 -22.56 -7.11 -9.71
C SER A 262 -21.49 -6.06 -9.46
N PRO A 263 -20.53 -5.87 -10.37
CA PRO A 263 -19.43 -4.93 -10.17
C PRO A 263 -19.94 -3.49 -10.23
N SER A 264 -19.40 -2.62 -9.37
CA SER A 264 -19.79 -1.20 -9.36
C SER A 264 -19.28 -0.49 -10.61
N TYR A 265 -20.20 -0.04 -11.46
CA TYR A 265 -19.90 0.78 -12.64
C TYR A 265 -19.36 2.16 -12.24
N ILE A 266 -19.78 2.69 -11.09
CA ILE A 266 -19.23 3.93 -10.53
C ILE A 266 -17.74 3.81 -10.24
N LEU A 267 -17.28 2.66 -9.70
CA LEU A 267 -15.85 2.42 -9.49
C LEU A 267 -15.10 2.29 -10.81
N MET A 268 -15.65 1.54 -11.78
CA MET A 268 -15.04 1.38 -13.11
C MET A 268 -14.97 2.70 -13.87
N THR A 269 -16.01 3.53 -13.80
CA THR A 269 -16.02 4.87 -14.39
C THR A 269 -14.93 5.74 -13.81
N SER A 270 -14.63 5.63 -12.52
CA SER A 270 -13.53 6.40 -11.93
C SER A 270 -12.14 6.00 -12.49
N LEU A 271 -11.97 4.74 -12.87
CA LEU A 271 -10.77 4.28 -13.60
C LEU A 271 -10.75 4.87 -15.02
N ASP A 272 -11.85 4.82 -15.73
CA ASP A 272 -11.94 5.36 -17.10
C ASP A 272 -11.68 6.88 -17.14
N ILE A 273 -12.26 7.64 -16.22
CA ILE A 273 -11.98 9.07 -16.03
C ILE A 273 -10.50 9.32 -15.74
N ASN A 274 -9.91 8.53 -14.86
CA ASN A 274 -8.48 8.65 -14.56
C ASN A 274 -7.61 8.44 -15.82
N ALA A 275 -7.95 7.45 -16.64
CA ALA A 275 -7.24 7.20 -17.90
C ALA A 275 -7.35 8.38 -18.87
N SER A 276 -8.57 8.94 -19.03
CA SER A 276 -8.81 10.11 -19.88
C SER A 276 -7.97 11.33 -19.42
N ILE A 277 -7.96 11.62 -18.12
CA ILE A 277 -7.15 12.73 -17.57
C ILE A 277 -5.67 12.53 -17.86
N ILE A 278 -5.17 11.29 -17.71
CA ILE A 278 -3.74 10.98 -17.97
C ILE A 278 -3.41 11.12 -19.47
N GLU A 279 -4.26 10.62 -20.36
CA GLU A 279 -4.03 10.72 -21.81
C GLU A 279 -4.05 12.17 -22.30
N GLU A 280 -4.97 13.00 -21.80
CA GLU A 280 -5.17 14.38 -22.29
C GLU A 280 -4.28 15.40 -21.56
N HIS A 281 -4.03 15.21 -20.26
CA HIS A 281 -3.42 16.21 -19.40
C HIS A 281 -2.25 15.67 -18.57
N GLY A 282 -1.86 14.40 -18.74
CA GLY A 282 -0.94 13.72 -17.86
C GLY A 282 0.39 14.45 -17.67
N LYS A 283 1.05 14.87 -18.77
CA LYS A 283 2.33 15.57 -18.66
C LYS A 283 2.25 16.78 -17.73
N GLN A 284 1.25 17.65 -17.94
CA GLN A 284 1.04 18.83 -17.10
C GLN A 284 0.81 18.47 -15.64
N VAL A 285 -0.07 17.51 -15.37
CA VAL A 285 -0.46 17.13 -14.00
C VAL A 285 0.70 16.50 -13.25
N PHE A 286 1.52 15.68 -13.92
CA PHE A 286 2.68 15.05 -13.29
C PHE A 286 3.85 16.03 -13.10
N GLU A 287 4.04 17.02 -13.99
CA GLU A 287 4.99 18.13 -13.80
C GLU A 287 4.57 18.99 -12.58
N GLU A 288 3.29 19.39 -12.48
CA GLU A 288 2.76 20.09 -11.31
C GLU A 288 2.98 19.31 -10.01
N TRP A 289 2.74 17.99 -10.04
CA TRP A 289 2.97 17.14 -8.87
C TRP A 289 4.45 17.06 -8.49
N ALA A 290 5.35 16.93 -9.47
CA ALA A 290 6.80 16.96 -9.23
C ALA A 290 7.26 18.27 -8.61
N GLU A 291 6.75 19.41 -9.09
CA GLU A 291 7.05 20.74 -8.52
C GLU A 291 6.58 20.86 -7.07
N ASN A 292 5.39 20.32 -6.76
CA ASN A 292 4.87 20.29 -5.39
C ASN A 292 5.78 19.49 -4.45
N VAL A 293 6.23 18.31 -4.89
CA VAL A 293 7.15 17.44 -4.13
C VAL A 293 8.52 18.14 -3.98
N SER A 294 9.04 18.75 -5.05
CA SER A 294 10.31 19.49 -5.01
C SER A 294 10.27 20.63 -3.98
N TYR A 295 9.16 21.36 -3.92
CA TYR A 295 8.98 22.42 -2.93
C TYR A 295 9.17 21.91 -1.48
N PHE A 296 8.65 20.73 -1.16
CA PHE A 296 8.84 20.13 0.16
C PHE A 296 10.32 19.86 0.43
N TYR A 297 11.02 19.18 -0.48
CA TYR A 297 12.43 18.83 -0.27
C TYR A 297 13.39 20.02 -0.31
N GLU A 298 12.98 21.13 -0.91
CA GLU A 298 13.75 22.39 -0.91
C GLU A 298 13.59 23.16 0.42
N ASN A 299 12.44 23.03 1.11
CA ASN A 299 12.12 23.85 2.26
C ASN A 299 12.13 23.09 3.59
N ALA A 300 11.62 21.86 3.64
CA ALA A 300 11.55 21.07 4.86
C ALA A 300 12.92 20.82 5.53
N PRO A 301 14.02 20.55 4.80
CA PRO A 301 15.35 20.39 5.41
C PRO A 301 15.89 21.64 6.12
N LYS A 302 15.31 22.81 5.88
CA LYS A 302 15.69 24.07 6.53
C LYS A 302 15.04 24.26 7.92
N ILE A 303 14.04 23.40 8.26
CA ILE A 303 13.32 23.45 9.51
C ILE A 303 14.19 22.81 10.60
N GLU A 304 14.49 23.57 11.65
CA GLU A 304 15.33 23.11 12.74
C GLU A 304 14.71 21.90 13.47
N GLY A 305 15.49 20.84 13.61
CA GLY A 305 15.08 19.62 14.30
C GLY A 305 14.20 18.68 13.48
N LEU A 306 13.81 19.04 12.25
CA LEU A 306 13.13 18.14 11.32
C LEU A 306 14.18 17.29 10.60
N ASN A 307 14.05 15.98 10.72
CA ASN A 307 14.82 15.02 9.93
C ASN A 307 13.97 14.56 8.74
N VAL A 308 14.38 14.92 7.51
CA VAL A 308 13.72 14.51 6.27
C VAL A 308 14.45 13.31 5.69
N ILE A 309 13.71 12.25 5.38
CA ILE A 309 14.26 11.02 4.80
C ILE A 309 14.20 11.14 3.29
N ASP A 310 15.31 11.58 2.67
CA ASP A 310 15.39 11.90 1.23
C ASP A 310 16.52 11.15 0.48
N LYS A 311 17.45 10.52 1.22
CA LYS A 311 18.69 9.95 0.67
C LYS A 311 18.73 8.44 0.77
N MET A 312 17.85 7.79 0.01
CA MET A 312 17.83 6.33 -0.08
C MET A 312 17.70 5.90 -1.55
N ASP A 313 18.48 4.87 -1.92
CA ASP A 313 18.35 4.26 -3.24
C ASP A 313 16.95 3.65 -3.41
N GLY A 314 16.33 3.91 -4.55
CA GLY A 314 14.99 3.41 -4.84
C GLY A 314 13.85 4.12 -4.12
N LEU A 315 14.10 5.24 -3.42
CA LEU A 315 13.04 6.00 -2.76
C LEU A 315 12.15 6.72 -3.79
N ASP A 316 10.85 6.50 -3.67
CA ASP A 316 9.82 7.29 -4.33
C ASP A 316 9.59 8.59 -3.54
N PRO A 317 10.02 9.75 -4.05
CA PRO A 317 9.96 11.01 -3.31
C PRO A 317 8.53 11.54 -3.14
N THR A 318 7.52 10.94 -3.79
CA THR A 318 6.12 11.32 -3.57
C THR A 318 5.59 10.91 -2.19
N LYS A 319 6.33 10.04 -1.49
CA LYS A 319 6.10 9.71 -0.08
C LYS A 319 7.03 10.55 0.77
N LEU A 320 6.47 11.61 1.37
CA LEU A 320 7.22 12.52 2.20
C LEU A 320 7.42 11.88 3.57
N ASN A 321 8.61 11.34 3.82
CA ASN A 321 8.98 10.71 5.09
C ASN A 321 9.81 11.68 5.93
N PHE A 322 9.43 11.90 7.18
CA PHE A 322 10.13 12.81 8.08
C PHE A 322 9.90 12.46 9.56
N SER A 323 10.72 13.04 10.43
CA SER A 323 10.68 12.80 11.87
C SER A 323 11.07 14.02 12.67
N PHE A 324 10.42 14.23 13.81
CA PHE A 324 10.83 15.16 14.87
C PHE A 324 11.37 14.44 16.11
N GLY A 325 11.87 13.22 15.96
CA GLY A 325 12.47 12.46 17.07
C GLY A 325 13.56 13.24 17.81
N GLY A 326 14.36 14.04 17.09
CA GLY A 326 15.37 14.93 17.68
C GLY A 326 14.79 16.02 18.59
N LEU A 327 13.54 16.40 18.42
CA LEU A 327 12.79 17.31 19.30
C LEU A 327 11.96 16.59 20.36
N GLY A 328 12.03 15.25 20.43
CA GLY A 328 11.30 14.42 21.38
C GLY A 328 9.82 14.27 21.06
N ILE A 329 9.40 14.50 19.80
CA ILE A 329 8.04 14.28 19.31
C ILE A 329 8.05 12.95 18.53
N ASN A 330 7.25 11.98 18.99
CA ASN A 330 7.07 10.73 18.26
C ASN A 330 6.01 10.86 17.16
N GLY A 331 5.95 9.86 16.26
CA GLY A 331 5.05 9.91 15.11
C GLY A 331 3.57 10.03 15.49
N ALA A 332 3.12 9.35 16.53
CA ALA A 332 1.72 9.43 17.00
C ALA A 332 1.38 10.83 17.57
N GLU A 333 2.29 11.44 18.33
CA GLU A 333 2.12 12.80 18.84
C GLU A 333 2.10 13.80 17.66
N LEU A 334 2.99 13.63 16.69
CA LEU A 334 3.05 14.50 15.50
C LEU A 334 1.77 14.39 14.66
N GLU A 335 1.27 13.16 14.40
CA GLU A 335 -0.01 12.95 13.72
C GLU A 335 -1.14 13.68 14.42
N LYS A 336 -1.23 13.55 15.75
CA LYS A 336 -2.25 14.20 16.54
C LYS A 336 -2.19 15.74 16.41
N ILE A 337 -0.99 16.32 16.53
CA ILE A 337 -0.80 17.79 16.40
C ILE A 337 -1.20 18.24 14.99
N LEU A 338 -0.72 17.57 13.94
CA LEU A 338 -1.04 17.90 12.55
C LEU A 338 -2.55 17.85 12.30
N TYR A 339 -3.24 16.84 12.84
CA TYR A 339 -4.68 16.70 12.66
C TYR A 339 -5.49 17.72 13.48
N GLU A 340 -5.25 17.81 14.81
CA GLU A 340 -6.08 18.60 15.70
C GLU A 340 -5.85 20.11 15.55
N THR A 341 -4.60 20.53 15.33
CA THR A 341 -4.25 21.96 15.24
C THR A 341 -4.30 22.49 13.82
N TYR A 342 -3.78 21.72 12.86
CA TYR A 342 -3.63 22.20 11.48
C TYR A 342 -4.64 21.63 10.50
N GLY A 343 -5.43 20.61 10.90
CA GLY A 343 -6.38 19.93 10.02
C GLY A 343 -5.69 19.19 8.88
N ILE A 344 -4.52 18.62 9.14
CA ILE A 344 -3.72 17.86 8.17
C ILE A 344 -3.79 16.38 8.50
N TYR A 345 -4.24 15.56 7.54
CA TYR A 345 -4.20 14.10 7.64
C TYR A 345 -2.91 13.56 7.04
N ILE A 346 -2.21 12.71 7.77
CA ILE A 346 -1.07 11.94 7.28
C ILE A 346 -1.51 10.53 6.84
N ALA A 347 -0.64 9.78 6.17
CA ALA A 347 -0.97 8.42 5.74
C ALA A 347 -0.69 7.37 6.82
N LEU A 348 0.46 7.46 7.48
CA LEU A 348 0.83 6.58 8.58
C LEU A 348 1.97 7.18 9.42
N HIS A 349 2.14 6.61 10.62
CA HIS A 349 3.35 6.81 11.41
C HIS A 349 3.92 5.46 11.87
N THR A 350 5.21 5.41 12.14
CA THR A 350 5.90 4.23 12.70
C THR A 350 7.05 4.72 13.58
N GLY A 351 7.00 4.44 14.89
CA GLY A 351 7.97 5.01 15.83
C GLY A 351 7.93 6.54 15.77
N ASP A 352 9.05 7.14 15.40
CA ASP A 352 9.17 8.60 15.25
C ASP A 352 8.95 9.08 13.82
N VAL A 353 8.88 8.17 12.85
CA VAL A 353 8.71 8.49 11.43
C VAL A 353 7.23 8.71 11.11
N VAL A 354 6.95 9.81 10.43
CA VAL A 354 5.66 10.11 9.79
C VAL A 354 5.82 10.03 8.27
N MET A 355 4.83 9.44 7.60
CA MET A 355 4.76 9.40 6.15
C MET A 355 3.50 10.11 5.66
N CYS A 356 3.70 11.12 4.83
CA CYS A 356 2.68 11.81 4.07
C CYS A 356 2.63 11.26 2.63
N LEU A 357 1.46 10.74 2.24
CA LEU A 357 1.24 10.25 0.88
C LEU A 357 0.69 11.39 0.02
N THR A 358 1.52 11.92 -0.88
CA THR A 358 1.03 12.83 -1.91
C THR A 358 0.30 12.04 -3.01
N GLY A 359 -0.60 12.70 -3.71
CA GLY A 359 -1.32 12.15 -4.84
C GLY A 359 -1.55 13.19 -5.92
N ILE A 360 -2.03 12.74 -7.06
CA ILE A 360 -2.27 13.56 -8.26
C ILE A 360 -3.17 14.80 -7.99
N GLY A 361 -3.99 14.76 -6.95
CA GLY A 361 -4.91 15.85 -6.58
C GLY A 361 -4.35 16.83 -5.53
N ASN A 362 -3.13 16.60 -4.98
CA ASN A 362 -2.53 17.57 -4.07
C ASN A 362 -2.07 18.81 -4.83
N THR A 363 -2.32 19.96 -4.23
CA THR A 363 -1.92 21.27 -4.76
C THR A 363 -0.65 21.78 -4.08
N LYS A 364 -0.02 22.79 -4.68
CA LYS A 364 1.13 23.46 -4.05
C LYS A 364 0.76 24.08 -2.70
N SER A 365 -0.46 24.59 -2.55
CA SER A 365 -0.93 25.14 -1.29
C SER A 365 -1.04 24.09 -0.18
N ASP A 366 -1.34 22.82 -0.51
CA ASP A 366 -1.35 21.74 0.48
C ASP A 366 0.05 21.51 1.05
N VAL A 367 1.06 21.49 0.17
CA VAL A 367 2.45 21.24 0.57
C VAL A 367 3.02 22.43 1.34
N ILE A 368 2.71 23.65 0.93
CA ILE A 368 3.06 24.87 1.69
C ILE A 368 2.47 24.78 3.11
N LYS A 369 1.17 24.48 3.23
CA LYS A 369 0.50 24.35 4.52
C LYS A 369 1.16 23.30 5.42
N LEU A 370 1.57 22.15 4.85
CA LEU A 370 2.31 21.14 5.61
C LEU A 370 3.66 21.69 6.11
N THR A 371 4.41 22.31 5.20
CA THR A 371 5.76 22.84 5.52
C THR A 371 5.69 23.94 6.58
N ASP A 372 4.71 24.84 6.48
CA ASP A 372 4.49 25.92 7.45
C ASP A 372 4.10 25.34 8.82
N ALA A 373 3.19 24.37 8.86
CA ALA A 373 2.81 23.68 10.10
C ALA A 373 4.01 23.02 10.78
N LEU A 374 4.88 22.34 10.00
CA LEU A 374 6.09 21.73 10.54
C LEU A 374 7.07 22.78 11.09
N ALA A 375 7.20 23.94 10.43
CA ALA A 375 8.04 25.04 10.91
C ALA A 375 7.51 25.65 12.22
N GLU A 376 6.21 25.84 12.34
CA GLU A 376 5.57 26.34 13.57
C GLU A 376 5.76 25.36 14.74
N ILE A 377 5.52 24.05 14.52
CA ILE A 377 5.75 22.99 15.52
C ILE A 377 7.20 22.99 16.01
N ALA A 378 8.17 23.13 15.09
CA ALA A 378 9.58 23.19 15.42
C ALA A 378 9.91 24.42 16.30
N ALA A 379 9.41 25.59 15.93
CA ALA A 379 9.61 26.83 16.67
C ALA A 379 9.02 26.78 18.09
N GLU A 380 7.81 26.28 18.24
CA GLU A 380 7.16 26.10 19.54
C GLU A 380 7.93 25.17 20.47
N ARG A 381 8.40 24.03 19.92
CA ARG A 381 9.19 23.05 20.70
C ARG A 381 10.56 23.60 21.08
N SER A 382 11.24 24.33 20.19
CA SER A 382 12.54 24.94 20.48
C SER A 382 12.44 26.03 21.54
N ALA A 383 11.37 26.84 21.52
CA ALA A 383 11.10 27.87 22.53
C ALA A 383 10.76 27.28 23.92
N GLY A 384 10.12 26.09 23.96
CA GLY A 384 9.78 25.39 25.20
C GLY A 384 10.92 24.59 25.85
N LYS A 385 12.06 24.45 25.18
CA LYS A 385 13.22 23.71 25.71
C LYS A 385 14.05 24.49 26.72
N THR A 386 13.53 24.68 27.92
CA THR A 386 14.35 24.99 29.12
C THR A 386 14.51 23.80 30.05
N ALA A 387 14.25 22.56 29.63
CA ALA A 387 14.51 21.41 30.50
C ALA A 387 14.73 20.12 29.71
N GLY A 388 15.97 19.58 29.83
CA GLY A 388 16.25 18.14 29.79
C GLY A 388 16.30 17.50 28.41
N LYS A 389 17.49 17.21 27.90
CA LYS A 389 17.70 16.15 26.91
C LYS A 389 17.14 14.84 27.47
N SER A 390 15.91 14.52 27.15
CA SER A 390 15.42 13.16 27.31
C SER A 390 16.06 12.33 26.19
N GLU A 391 17.01 11.49 26.52
CA GLU A 391 17.41 10.36 25.70
C GLU A 391 16.23 9.37 25.67
N ARG A 392 15.14 9.74 24.98
CA ARG A 392 14.13 8.75 24.61
C ARG A 392 14.77 7.90 23.51
N LYS A 393 15.17 6.66 23.86
CA LYS A 393 15.40 5.64 22.84
C LYS A 393 14.19 5.60 21.94
N ALA A 394 14.38 5.80 20.63
CA ALA A 394 13.35 5.63 19.62
C ALA A 394 12.58 4.34 19.92
N ALA A 395 11.27 4.39 19.87
CA ALA A 395 10.45 3.20 20.10
C ALA A 395 10.86 2.16 19.04
N ARG A 396 11.55 1.12 19.49
CA ARG A 396 12.08 0.08 18.61
C ARG A 396 10.89 -0.65 17.98
N VAL A 397 10.71 -0.50 16.68
CA VAL A 397 9.75 -1.32 15.94
C VAL A 397 10.32 -2.72 15.87
N ILE A 398 9.63 -3.69 16.46
CA ILE A 398 10.02 -5.10 16.33
C ILE A 398 9.55 -5.55 14.95
N ILE A 399 10.52 -5.87 14.10
CA ILE A 399 10.25 -6.52 12.82
C ILE A 399 10.18 -8.01 13.10
N PRO A 400 9.22 -8.71 12.48
CA PRO A 400 9.10 -10.14 12.68
C PRO A 400 10.43 -10.83 12.40
N LYS A 401 10.99 -11.49 13.39
CA LYS A 401 12.12 -12.39 13.23
C LYS A 401 11.68 -13.60 12.39
N GLN A 402 12.65 -14.35 11.87
CA GLN A 402 12.37 -15.59 11.17
C GLN A 402 11.61 -16.53 12.12
N ALA A 403 10.31 -16.65 11.91
CA ALA A 403 9.44 -17.48 12.73
C ALA A 403 9.57 -18.95 12.31
N GLU A 404 9.46 -19.87 13.26
CA GLU A 404 9.24 -21.28 12.93
C GLU A 404 7.84 -21.42 12.31
N LEU A 405 7.77 -22.04 11.12
CA LEU A 405 6.55 -22.28 10.39
C LEU A 405 6.04 -23.70 10.63
N PHE A 406 4.77 -23.79 10.94
CA PHE A 406 4.03 -25.05 11.11
C PHE A 406 2.79 -25.01 10.19
N GLU A 407 2.10 -26.15 10.08
CA GLU A 407 0.81 -26.18 9.40
C GLU A 407 -0.20 -25.25 10.11
N ILE A 408 -1.02 -24.57 9.30
CA ILE A 408 -2.09 -23.74 9.83
C ILE A 408 -3.08 -24.64 10.56
N PRO A 409 -3.35 -24.40 11.86
CA PRO A 409 -4.26 -25.27 12.63
C PRO A 409 -5.65 -25.32 12.02
N ALA A 410 -6.14 -26.53 11.75
CA ALA A 410 -7.50 -26.75 11.27
C ALA A 410 -8.53 -26.40 12.36
N TYR A 411 -8.23 -26.75 13.60
CA TYR A 411 -9.07 -26.43 14.77
C TYR A 411 -8.45 -25.27 15.54
N LYS A 412 -9.29 -24.31 15.91
CA LYS A 412 -8.88 -23.05 16.52
C LYS A 412 -9.57 -22.85 17.85
N LYS A 413 -8.86 -22.32 18.83
CA LYS A 413 -9.40 -21.87 20.12
C LYS A 413 -9.02 -20.42 20.40
N ARG A 414 -9.81 -19.76 21.25
CA ARG A 414 -9.42 -18.47 21.82
C ARG A 414 -8.44 -18.71 22.96
N THR A 415 -7.36 -17.96 22.97
CA THR A 415 -6.31 -18.07 23.99
C THR A 415 -5.95 -16.67 24.47
N PRO A 416 -5.91 -16.42 25.78
CA PRO A 416 -5.40 -15.17 26.32
C PRO A 416 -3.99 -14.89 25.80
N LEU A 417 -3.70 -13.66 25.42
CA LEU A 417 -2.40 -13.28 24.86
C LEU A 417 -1.26 -13.59 25.81
N SER A 418 -1.49 -13.49 27.12
CA SER A 418 -0.52 -13.84 28.17
C SER A 418 -0.14 -15.34 28.22
N GLU A 419 -0.98 -16.22 27.67
CA GLU A 419 -0.79 -17.68 27.66
C GLU A 419 -0.38 -18.20 26.28
N ALA A 420 -0.17 -17.29 25.30
CA ALA A 420 0.01 -17.66 23.90
C ALA A 420 1.46 -18.02 23.53
N VAL A 421 2.44 -17.76 24.40
CA VAL A 421 3.86 -18.06 24.13
C VAL A 421 4.04 -19.55 23.88
N GLY A 422 4.74 -19.88 22.77
CA GLY A 422 4.99 -21.26 22.35
C GLY A 422 3.87 -21.93 21.55
N LEU A 423 2.70 -21.30 21.45
CA LEU A 423 1.57 -21.82 20.67
C LEU A 423 1.66 -21.37 19.20
N ILE A 424 1.00 -22.15 18.31
CA ILE A 424 0.92 -21.84 16.88
C ILE A 424 -0.26 -20.89 16.67
N CYS A 425 0.01 -19.74 16.07
CA CYS A 425 -1.00 -18.75 15.74
C CYS A 425 -1.92 -19.26 14.62
N ALA A 426 -3.23 -19.12 14.79
CA ALA A 426 -4.22 -19.62 13.84
C ALA A 426 -4.91 -18.49 13.04
N SER A 427 -4.52 -17.22 13.27
CA SER A 427 -5.00 -16.05 12.54
C SER A 427 -3.88 -15.00 12.46
N SER A 428 -3.99 -14.07 11.50
CA SER A 428 -3.04 -12.98 11.43
C SER A 428 -3.22 -11.98 12.58
N ILE A 429 -2.11 -11.52 13.19
CA ILE A 429 -2.08 -10.42 14.16
C ILE A 429 -1.41 -9.23 13.48
N ILE A 430 -2.16 -8.13 13.31
CA ILE A 430 -1.79 -7.06 12.39
C ILE A 430 -1.95 -5.70 13.09
N PRO A 431 -0.84 -5.03 13.43
CA PRO A 431 -0.88 -3.61 13.77
C PRO A 431 -1.43 -2.78 12.60
N TYR A 432 -2.31 -1.83 12.87
CA TYR A 432 -2.92 -1.04 11.82
C TYR A 432 -2.98 0.45 12.20
N PRO A 433 -2.42 1.34 11.36
CA PRO A 433 -1.61 1.09 10.16
C PRO A 433 -0.24 0.43 10.46
N PRO A 434 0.53 -0.11 9.47
CA PRO A 434 0.29 -0.10 8.03
C PRO A 434 -0.48 -1.32 7.48
N GLY A 435 -0.82 -2.32 8.29
CA GLY A 435 -1.52 -3.51 7.82
C GLY A 435 -0.60 -4.67 7.39
N ILE A 436 0.65 -4.65 7.83
CA ILE A 436 1.61 -5.74 7.68
C ILE A 436 1.42 -6.71 8.86
N PRO A 437 1.22 -8.01 8.63
CA PRO A 437 1.10 -8.96 9.72
C PRO A 437 2.39 -9.07 10.54
N LEU A 438 2.28 -8.83 11.85
CA LEU A 438 3.33 -9.10 12.81
C LEU A 438 3.48 -10.60 13.05
N VAL A 439 2.34 -11.30 13.12
CA VAL A 439 2.27 -12.76 13.22
C VAL A 439 1.31 -13.26 12.15
N CYS A 440 1.66 -14.37 11.53
CA CYS A 440 0.86 -15.01 10.49
C CYS A 440 0.32 -16.37 10.96
N PRO A 441 -0.76 -16.88 10.34
CA PRO A 441 -1.24 -18.23 10.63
C PRO A 441 -0.13 -19.25 10.36
N GLY A 442 0.04 -20.22 11.27
CA GLY A 442 1.10 -21.22 11.21
C GLY A 442 2.43 -20.80 11.86
N GLU A 443 2.59 -19.53 12.25
CA GLU A 443 3.79 -19.10 12.98
C GLU A 443 3.67 -19.40 14.48
N LYS A 444 4.78 -19.83 15.09
CA LYS A 444 4.89 -20.03 16.53
C LYS A 444 5.16 -18.71 17.23
N LEU A 445 4.41 -18.42 18.25
CA LEU A 445 4.51 -17.20 19.05
C LEU A 445 5.69 -17.28 20.02
N ASP A 446 6.59 -16.32 19.97
CA ASP A 446 7.64 -16.15 20.96
C ASP A 446 7.27 -15.09 22.02
N ALA A 447 8.04 -15.07 23.12
CA ALA A 447 7.78 -14.16 24.23
C ALA A 447 7.96 -12.68 23.83
N GLU A 448 8.95 -12.37 22.98
CA GLU A 448 9.26 -11.00 22.53
C GLU A 448 8.10 -10.45 21.70
N THR A 449 7.54 -11.26 20.79
CA THR A 449 6.38 -10.90 19.96
C THR A 449 5.13 -10.66 20.81
N VAL A 450 4.85 -11.53 21.78
CA VAL A 450 3.71 -11.38 22.69
C VAL A 450 3.84 -10.09 23.52
N GLU A 451 5.01 -9.82 24.10
CA GLU A 451 5.26 -8.58 24.85
C GLU A 451 5.11 -7.32 23.97
N TYR A 452 5.57 -7.41 22.74
CA TYR A 452 5.41 -6.29 21.79
C TYR A 452 3.94 -6.02 21.47
N ILE A 453 3.14 -7.05 21.19
CA ILE A 453 1.69 -6.91 20.97
C ILE A 453 1.02 -6.25 22.18
N GLN A 454 1.35 -6.70 23.40
CA GLN A 454 0.83 -6.09 24.62
C GLN A 454 1.24 -4.62 24.76
N THR A 455 2.46 -4.28 24.36
CA THR A 455 2.96 -2.91 24.39
C THR A 455 2.19 -2.00 23.43
N LEU A 456 1.92 -2.48 22.19
CA LEU A 456 1.10 -1.74 21.22
C LEU A 456 -0.31 -1.49 21.76
N ARG A 457 -0.94 -2.51 22.34
CA ARG A 457 -2.28 -2.40 22.96
C ARG A 457 -2.32 -1.40 24.12
N LYS A 458 -1.32 -1.42 25.01
CA LYS A 458 -1.18 -0.46 26.12
C LYS A 458 -1.02 0.99 25.65
N ARG A 459 -0.45 1.18 24.48
CA ARG A 459 -0.35 2.50 23.81
C ARG A 459 -1.63 2.94 23.13
N GLY A 460 -2.67 2.11 23.12
CA GLY A 460 -3.93 2.36 22.43
C GLY A 460 -3.87 2.11 20.92
N GLU A 461 -2.81 1.49 20.43
CA GLU A 461 -2.69 1.15 19.01
C GLU A 461 -3.68 0.03 18.64
N LYS A 462 -4.27 0.13 17.45
CA LYS A 462 -5.20 -0.88 16.94
C LYS A 462 -4.43 -2.09 16.43
N VAL A 463 -4.68 -3.25 17.00
CA VAL A 463 -4.09 -4.53 16.56
C VAL A 463 -5.22 -5.47 16.14
N ILE A 464 -5.34 -5.69 14.83
CA ILE A 464 -6.32 -6.63 14.27
C ILE A 464 -5.89 -8.06 14.63
N GLY A 465 -6.84 -8.94 14.96
CA GLY A 465 -6.56 -10.31 15.38
C GLY A 465 -6.42 -10.50 16.90
N VAL A 466 -6.43 -9.39 17.66
CA VAL A 466 -6.52 -9.39 19.13
C VAL A 466 -7.88 -8.83 19.53
N SER A 467 -8.64 -9.57 20.35
CA SER A 467 -9.96 -9.14 20.83
C SER A 467 -9.86 -8.02 21.90
N GLU A 468 -11.00 -7.44 22.28
CA GLU A 468 -11.07 -6.49 23.40
C GLU A 468 -10.66 -7.14 24.73
N GLN A 469 -10.88 -8.45 24.87
CA GLN A 469 -10.51 -9.25 26.04
C GLN A 469 -9.06 -9.73 26.00
N GLU A 470 -8.23 -9.19 25.10
CA GLU A 470 -6.84 -9.59 24.88
C GLU A 470 -6.66 -11.08 24.51
N GLU A 471 -7.60 -11.63 23.73
CA GLU A 471 -7.52 -12.99 23.22
C GLU A 471 -7.12 -13.01 21.74
N ILE A 472 -6.42 -14.06 21.34
CA ILE A 472 -6.03 -14.38 19.96
C ILE A 472 -6.51 -15.78 19.59
N LEU A 473 -6.48 -16.13 18.29
CA LEU A 473 -6.74 -17.49 17.84
C LEU A 473 -5.44 -18.30 17.76
N THR A 474 -5.41 -19.43 18.44
CA THR A 474 -4.32 -20.42 18.38
C THR A 474 -4.85 -21.80 17.95
N GLY A 475 -3.94 -22.71 17.61
CA GLY A 475 -4.27 -24.11 17.43
C GLY A 475 -4.77 -24.78 18.74
N VAL A 476 -5.62 -25.80 18.59
CA VAL A 476 -6.05 -26.67 19.69
C VAL A 476 -4.97 -27.70 19.99
#